data_42f4dc1e464ebf977679f56ead4eca11
#
_entry.id   42f4dc1e464ebf977679f56ead4eca11
#
_cell.length_a   1.000
_cell.length_b   1.000
_cell.length_c   1.000
_cell.angle_alpha   90.00
_cell.angle_beta   90.00
_cell.angle_gamma   90.00
#
_symmetry.space_group_name_H-M   'P 1'
#
loop_
_entity.id
_entity.type
_entity.pdbx_description
1 polymer ?
#
loop_
_entity_poly.entity_id
_entity_poly.type
_entity_poly.pdbx_seq_one_letter_code
_entity_poly.pdbx_strand_id
1 'polypeptide(L)'
;YALSSWLPKLMANAGYSLGSSLSFLLVLNFGAIFGAVGGGVLGDKLNLPRVLSVFFAMAAVSITLLGFNSPMPVLYLLIAIAGATTIGSQILLYACAAQFYSMTIRSTGLGWASGIGRNGAIVGPLLGGALLGISLPLQLNFMAFALPGAVAALAMTVFAISNRRSAMAVSPTLSPTGA
;
A
#
# COMPACT_ATOMS: atom_id res chain seq x y z
N TYR A 1 7.22 -1.72 -5.22
CA TYR A 1 8.37 -2.12 -6.06
C TYR A 1 9.59 -2.52 -5.23
N ALA A 2 9.99 -1.74 -4.22
CA ALA A 2 11.15 -2.06 -3.38
C ALA A 2 11.02 -3.45 -2.74
N LEU A 3 9.87 -3.74 -2.12
CA LEU A 3 9.61 -5.04 -1.50
C LEU A 3 9.72 -6.20 -2.50
N SER A 4 9.05 -6.09 -3.65
CA SER A 4 9.10 -7.13 -4.68
C SER A 4 10.51 -7.37 -5.23
N SER A 5 11.32 -6.31 -5.34
CA SER A 5 12.68 -6.41 -5.85
C SER A 5 13.65 -7.05 -4.84
N TRP A 6 13.47 -6.75 -3.55
CA TRP A 6 14.45 -7.12 -2.53
C TRP A 6 14.01 -8.26 -1.61
N LEU A 7 12.71 -8.63 -1.60
CA LEU A 7 12.19 -9.71 -0.75
C LEU A 7 12.98 -11.01 -0.88
N PRO A 8 13.27 -11.55 -2.08
CA PRO A 8 14.02 -12.79 -2.19
C PRO A 8 15.43 -12.70 -1.58
N LYS A 9 16.11 -11.58 -1.79
CA LYS A 9 17.46 -11.37 -1.27
C LYS A 9 17.47 -11.15 0.23
N LEU A 10 16.51 -10.40 0.77
CA LEU A 10 16.35 -10.22 2.22
C LEU A 10 16.08 -11.54 2.92
N MET A 11 15.22 -12.39 2.35
CA MET A 11 14.92 -13.70 2.89
C MET A 11 16.10 -14.66 2.77
N ALA A 12 16.86 -14.63 1.66
CA ALA A 12 18.09 -15.40 1.53
C ALA A 12 19.14 -14.96 2.56
N ASN A 13 19.30 -13.67 2.80
CA ASN A 13 20.19 -13.14 3.85
C ASN A 13 19.72 -13.52 5.26
N ALA A 14 18.43 -13.75 5.46
CA ALA A 14 17.85 -14.27 6.71
C ALA A 14 18.05 -15.77 6.91
N GLY A 15 18.74 -16.45 5.97
CA GLY A 15 19.05 -17.89 6.05
C GLY A 15 18.05 -18.82 5.38
N TYR A 16 17.04 -18.28 4.67
CA TYR A 16 16.11 -19.12 3.90
C TYR A 16 16.72 -19.57 2.58
N SER A 17 16.36 -20.77 2.11
CA SER A 17 16.84 -21.29 0.82
C SER A 17 16.35 -20.41 -0.34
N LEU A 18 17.07 -20.42 -1.46
CA LEU A 18 16.67 -19.66 -2.66
C LEU A 18 15.29 -20.10 -3.18
N GLY A 19 15.00 -21.41 -3.13
CA GLY A 19 13.69 -21.94 -3.52
C GLY A 19 12.55 -21.39 -2.65
N SER A 20 12.73 -21.34 -1.33
CA SER A 20 11.78 -20.73 -0.40
C SER A 20 11.64 -19.22 -0.66
N SER A 21 12.74 -18.54 -0.96
CA SER A 21 12.73 -17.09 -1.23
C SER A 21 11.95 -16.75 -2.50
N LEU A 22 12.01 -17.59 -3.53
CA LEU A 22 11.18 -17.46 -4.73
C LEU A 22 9.71 -17.78 -4.46
N SER A 23 9.42 -18.77 -3.61
CA SER A 23 8.05 -19.07 -3.19
C SER A 23 7.41 -17.90 -2.45
N PHE A 24 8.17 -17.15 -1.65
CA PHE A 24 7.70 -15.93 -1.01
C PHE A 24 7.27 -14.87 -2.03
N LEU A 25 7.99 -14.74 -3.14
CA LEU A 25 7.61 -13.82 -4.22
C LEU A 25 6.31 -14.25 -4.91
N LEU A 26 6.11 -15.54 -5.11
CA LEU A 26 4.84 -16.07 -5.64
C LEU A 26 3.68 -15.76 -4.69
N VAL A 27 3.83 -16.03 -3.39
CA VAL A 27 2.80 -15.74 -2.39
C VAL A 27 2.49 -14.24 -2.31
N LEU A 28 3.49 -13.38 -2.43
CA LEU A 28 3.31 -11.93 -2.50
C LEU A 28 2.39 -11.55 -3.68
N ASN A 29 2.63 -12.13 -4.85
CA ASN A 29 1.83 -11.84 -6.05
C ASN A 29 0.42 -12.44 -5.98
N PHE A 30 0.26 -13.65 -5.42
CA PHE A 30 -1.06 -14.20 -5.13
C PHE A 30 -1.84 -13.31 -4.17
N GLY A 31 -1.21 -12.88 -3.08
CA GLY A 31 -1.78 -11.91 -2.16
C GLY A 31 -2.25 -10.64 -2.89
N ALA A 32 -1.44 -10.13 -3.82
CA ALA A 32 -1.76 -8.95 -4.61
C ALA A 32 -3.07 -9.11 -5.42
N ILE A 33 -3.30 -10.27 -6.03
CA ILE A 33 -4.53 -10.56 -6.78
C ILE A 33 -5.75 -10.49 -5.84
N PHE A 34 -5.68 -11.16 -4.70
CA PHE A 34 -6.77 -11.12 -3.70
C PHE A 34 -6.96 -9.73 -3.13
N GLY A 35 -5.89 -8.99 -2.90
CA GLY A 35 -5.93 -7.60 -2.44
C GLY A 35 -6.58 -6.66 -3.45
N ALA A 36 -6.28 -6.82 -4.73
CA ALA A 36 -6.89 -6.02 -5.80
C ALA A 36 -8.40 -6.28 -5.91
N VAL A 37 -8.81 -7.55 -5.96
CA VAL A 37 -10.23 -7.93 -6.07
C VAL A 37 -10.99 -7.58 -4.78
N GLY A 38 -10.49 -8.02 -3.63
CA GLY A 38 -11.13 -7.77 -2.32
C GLY A 38 -11.17 -6.30 -1.97
N GLY A 39 -10.09 -5.56 -2.26
CA GLY A 39 -10.01 -4.13 -2.08
C GLY A 39 -10.98 -3.38 -2.99
N GLY A 40 -11.17 -3.81 -4.25
CA GLY A 40 -12.18 -3.25 -5.15
C GLY A 40 -13.58 -3.39 -4.59
N VAL A 41 -13.98 -4.61 -4.20
CA VAL A 41 -15.30 -4.88 -3.59
C VAL A 41 -15.51 -4.09 -2.29
N LEU A 42 -14.47 -3.97 -1.46
CA LEU A 42 -14.52 -3.17 -0.24
C LEU A 42 -14.62 -1.67 -0.55
N GLY A 43 -13.91 -1.21 -1.58
CA GLY A 43 -13.94 0.19 -2.03
C GLY A 43 -15.31 0.61 -2.57
N ASP A 44 -16.03 -0.30 -3.24
CA ASP A 44 -17.38 -0.06 -3.75
C ASP A 44 -18.43 0.00 -2.61
N LYS A 45 -18.25 -0.81 -1.56
CA LYS A 45 -19.18 -0.88 -0.42
C LYS A 45 -18.88 0.14 0.68
N LEU A 46 -17.62 0.51 0.82
CA LEU A 46 -17.14 1.40 1.87
C LEU A 46 -16.55 2.67 1.23
N ASN A 47 -16.22 3.63 2.07
CA ASN A 47 -15.53 4.84 1.61
C ASN A 47 -14.10 4.52 1.18
N LEU A 48 -13.79 4.67 -0.11
CA LEU A 48 -12.52 4.27 -0.73
C LEU A 48 -11.26 4.84 -0.04
N PRO A 49 -11.23 6.14 0.36
CA PRO A 49 -10.12 6.67 1.15
C PRO A 49 -9.88 5.97 2.48
N ARG A 50 -10.92 5.44 3.14
CA ARG A 50 -10.77 4.68 4.39
C ARG A 50 -10.21 3.30 4.13
N VAL A 51 -10.69 2.62 3.09
CA VAL A 51 -10.15 1.31 2.69
C VAL A 51 -8.66 1.45 2.39
N LEU A 52 -8.26 2.51 1.68
CA LEU A 52 -6.86 2.82 1.42
C LEU A 52 -6.05 3.07 2.69
N SER A 53 -6.59 3.84 3.66
CA SER A 53 -5.92 4.06 4.94
C SER A 53 -5.63 2.75 5.67
N VAL A 54 -6.63 1.87 5.73
CA VAL A 54 -6.49 0.54 6.37
C VAL A 54 -5.48 -0.32 5.63
N PHE A 55 -5.52 -0.33 4.29
CA PHE A 55 -4.58 -1.11 3.48
C PHE A 55 -3.14 -0.64 3.68
N PHE A 56 -2.88 0.67 3.67
CA PHE A 56 -1.55 1.19 3.93
C PHE A 56 -1.07 0.91 5.35
N ALA A 57 -1.97 0.99 6.35
CA ALA A 57 -1.64 0.64 7.73
C ALA A 57 -1.31 -0.85 7.85
N MET A 58 -2.11 -1.73 7.26
CA MET A 58 -1.85 -3.17 7.22
C MET A 58 -0.54 -3.50 6.49
N ALA A 59 -0.25 -2.79 5.39
CA ALA A 59 1.02 -2.94 4.68
C ALA A 59 2.21 -2.59 5.58
N ALA A 60 2.16 -1.44 6.26
CA ALA A 60 3.23 -1.02 7.18
C ALA A 60 3.43 -2.02 8.32
N VAL A 61 2.35 -2.50 8.94
CA VAL A 61 2.41 -3.49 10.02
C VAL A 61 2.96 -4.83 9.52
N SER A 62 2.42 -5.37 8.43
CA SER A 62 2.86 -6.67 7.91
C SER A 62 4.32 -6.65 7.48
N ILE A 63 4.77 -5.58 6.81
CA ILE A 63 6.17 -5.43 6.40
C ILE A 63 7.09 -5.30 7.63
N THR A 64 6.69 -4.56 8.66
CA THR A 64 7.46 -4.46 9.90
C THR A 64 7.60 -5.81 10.59
N LEU A 65 6.51 -6.59 10.67
CA LEU A 65 6.50 -7.92 11.28
C LEU A 65 7.35 -8.94 10.52
N LEU A 66 7.56 -8.77 9.20
CA LEU A 66 8.47 -9.61 8.42
C LEU A 66 9.94 -9.49 8.87
N GLY A 67 10.31 -8.42 9.57
CA GLY A 67 11.65 -8.25 10.15
C GLY A 67 11.91 -9.12 11.38
N PHE A 68 10.89 -9.73 11.96
CA PHE A 68 11.03 -10.59 13.14
C PHE A 68 11.03 -12.05 12.74
N ASN A 69 11.79 -12.86 13.50
CA ASN A 69 11.83 -14.30 13.29
C ASN A 69 10.47 -14.92 13.59
N SER A 70 9.73 -15.26 12.56
CA SER A 70 8.41 -15.88 12.66
C SER A 70 8.43 -17.30 12.09
N PRO A 71 7.56 -18.21 12.59
CA PRO A 71 7.38 -19.53 11.98
C PRO A 71 6.99 -19.40 10.50
N MET A 72 7.42 -20.40 9.69
CA MET A 72 7.16 -20.39 8.24
C MET A 72 5.70 -20.10 7.85
N PRO A 73 4.67 -20.70 8.46
CA PRO A 73 3.27 -20.40 8.10
C PRO A 73 2.89 -18.95 8.33
N VAL A 74 3.37 -18.35 9.43
CA VAL A 74 3.11 -16.94 9.76
C VAL A 74 3.82 -16.03 8.75
N LEU A 75 5.03 -16.39 8.35
CA LEU A 75 5.79 -15.66 7.35
C LEU A 75 5.06 -15.62 5.99
N TYR A 76 4.57 -16.77 5.52
CA TYR A 76 3.75 -16.83 4.29
C TYR A 76 2.49 -15.99 4.39
N LEU A 77 1.80 -16.01 5.53
CA LEU A 77 0.61 -15.20 5.77
C LEU A 77 0.94 -13.70 5.73
N LEU A 78 2.00 -13.28 6.42
CA LEU A 78 2.44 -11.87 6.43
C LEU A 78 2.82 -11.39 5.03
N ILE A 79 3.50 -12.22 4.25
CA ILE A 79 3.88 -11.90 2.87
C ILE A 79 2.63 -11.79 1.96
N ALA A 80 1.66 -12.70 2.14
CA ALA A 80 0.40 -12.62 1.41
C ALA A 80 -0.37 -11.32 1.73
N ILE A 81 -0.44 -10.95 3.01
CA ILE A 81 -1.06 -9.69 3.46
C ILE A 81 -0.28 -8.49 2.93
N ALA A 82 1.05 -8.51 3.00
CA ALA A 82 1.89 -7.45 2.46
C ALA A 82 1.66 -7.27 0.95
N GLY A 83 1.58 -8.34 0.18
CA GLY A 83 1.26 -8.32 -1.25
C GLY A 83 -0.14 -7.76 -1.52
N ALA A 84 -1.15 -8.27 -0.80
CA ALA A 84 -2.53 -7.83 -0.92
C ALA A 84 -2.67 -6.32 -0.66
N THR A 85 -2.01 -5.83 0.38
CA THR A 85 -2.18 -4.45 0.83
C THR A 85 -1.29 -3.46 0.07
N THR A 86 -0.07 -3.83 -0.35
CA THR A 86 0.80 -2.93 -1.11
C THR A 86 0.35 -2.78 -2.56
N ILE A 87 0.21 -3.88 -3.28
CA ILE A 87 -0.17 -3.86 -4.71
C ILE A 87 -1.66 -3.54 -4.85
N GLY A 88 -2.51 -4.08 -3.98
CA GLY A 88 -3.93 -3.75 -3.93
C GLY A 88 -4.17 -2.26 -3.69
N SER A 89 -3.44 -1.63 -2.76
CA SER A 89 -3.50 -0.17 -2.53
C SER A 89 -3.15 0.63 -3.78
N GLN A 90 -2.18 0.20 -4.56
CA GLN A 90 -1.78 0.91 -5.78
C GLN A 90 -2.94 0.98 -6.78
N ILE A 91 -3.64 -0.13 -6.99
CA ILE A 91 -4.79 -0.21 -7.91
C ILE A 91 -5.94 0.66 -7.38
N LEU A 92 -6.26 0.53 -6.09
CA LEU A 92 -7.32 1.32 -5.46
C LEU A 92 -7.02 2.82 -5.45
N LEU A 93 -5.75 3.21 -5.36
CA LEU A 93 -5.34 4.61 -5.37
C LEU A 93 -5.67 5.27 -6.72
N TYR A 94 -5.49 4.57 -7.84
CA TYR A 94 -5.90 5.07 -9.15
C TYR A 94 -7.43 5.22 -9.24
N ALA A 95 -8.20 4.27 -8.73
CA ALA A 95 -9.65 4.37 -8.67
C ALA A 95 -10.10 5.54 -7.78
N CYS A 96 -9.45 5.73 -6.64
CA CYS A 96 -9.69 6.86 -5.75
C CYS A 96 -9.39 8.19 -6.44
N ALA A 97 -8.21 8.33 -7.04
CA ALA A 97 -7.82 9.55 -7.74
C ALA A 97 -8.78 9.87 -8.89
N ALA A 98 -9.26 8.88 -9.64
CA ALA A 98 -10.20 9.06 -10.73
C ALA A 98 -11.55 9.66 -10.30
N GLN A 99 -11.96 9.46 -9.04
CA GLN A 99 -13.20 10.03 -8.50
C GLN A 99 -13.10 11.54 -8.21
N PHE A 100 -11.90 12.07 -8.04
CA PHE A 100 -11.68 13.49 -7.72
C PHE A 100 -11.50 14.39 -8.94
N TYR A 101 -11.18 13.81 -10.10
CA TYR A 101 -11.01 14.57 -11.34
C TYR A 101 -12.30 14.56 -12.17
N SER A 102 -12.69 15.75 -12.69
CA SER A 102 -13.75 15.85 -13.69
C SER A 102 -13.39 15.07 -14.95
N MET A 103 -14.39 14.63 -15.70
CA MET A 103 -14.20 13.83 -16.94
C MET A 103 -13.20 14.48 -17.91
N THR A 104 -13.24 15.81 -18.01
CA THR A 104 -12.42 16.59 -18.97
C THR A 104 -10.92 16.52 -18.68
N ILE A 105 -10.52 16.47 -17.39
CA ILE A 105 -9.10 16.53 -16.97
C ILE A 105 -8.63 15.25 -16.32
N ARG A 106 -9.49 14.22 -16.22
CA ARG A 106 -9.22 12.97 -15.49
C ARG A 106 -7.97 12.25 -16.02
N SER A 107 -7.84 12.10 -17.33
CA SER A 107 -6.69 11.44 -17.95
C SER A 107 -5.39 12.17 -17.66
N THR A 108 -5.39 13.49 -17.75
CA THR A 108 -4.23 14.34 -17.44
C THR A 108 -3.86 14.25 -15.95
N GLY A 109 -4.87 14.35 -15.06
CA GLY A 109 -4.65 14.24 -13.61
C GLY A 109 -4.08 12.87 -13.19
N LEU A 110 -4.63 11.78 -13.73
CA LEU A 110 -4.11 10.43 -13.49
C LEU A 110 -2.72 10.23 -14.08
N GLY A 111 -2.45 10.80 -15.25
CA GLY A 111 -1.12 10.78 -15.87
C GLY A 111 -0.06 11.43 -14.97
N TRP A 112 -0.35 12.62 -14.44
CA TRP A 112 0.53 13.32 -13.50
C TRP A 112 0.73 12.53 -12.20
N ALA A 113 -0.34 12.03 -11.60
CA ALA A 113 -0.27 11.23 -10.39
C ALA A 113 0.57 9.96 -10.60
N SER A 114 0.38 9.26 -11.73
CA SER A 114 1.17 8.10 -12.10
C SER A 114 2.63 8.44 -12.35
N GLY A 115 2.90 9.54 -13.06
CA GLY A 115 4.26 10.01 -13.37
C GLY A 115 5.06 10.32 -12.11
N ILE A 116 4.47 11.08 -11.18
CA ILE A 116 5.09 11.40 -9.89
C ILE A 116 5.28 10.12 -9.07
N GLY A 117 4.28 9.23 -9.03
CA GLY A 117 4.34 7.97 -8.30
C GLY A 117 5.45 7.04 -8.79
N ARG A 118 5.81 7.08 -10.07
CA ARG A 118 6.91 6.28 -10.63
C ARG A 118 8.28 6.63 -10.09
N ASN A 119 8.49 7.84 -9.57
CA ASN A 119 9.72 8.17 -8.86
C ASN A 119 9.93 7.26 -7.64
N GLY A 120 8.86 6.90 -6.93
CA GLY A 120 8.92 5.91 -5.85
C GLY A 120 9.35 4.52 -6.33
N ALA A 121 8.98 4.12 -7.54
CA ALA A 121 9.40 2.86 -8.13
C ALA A 121 10.90 2.81 -8.47
N ILE A 122 11.50 3.97 -8.73
CA ILE A 122 12.95 4.11 -8.98
C ILE A 122 13.70 4.22 -7.64
N VAL A 123 13.27 5.14 -6.78
CA VAL A 123 13.93 5.43 -5.50
C VAL A 123 13.85 4.24 -4.54
N GLY A 124 12.72 3.50 -4.53
CA GLY A 124 12.52 2.36 -3.65
C GLY A 124 13.60 1.27 -3.78
N PRO A 125 13.84 0.69 -4.96
CA PRO A 125 14.92 -0.27 -5.16
C PRO A 125 16.32 0.28 -4.89
N LEU A 126 16.57 1.56 -5.21
CA LEU A 126 17.85 2.21 -4.93
C LEU A 126 18.13 2.33 -3.43
N LEU A 127 17.12 2.78 -2.67
CA LEU A 127 17.22 2.83 -1.21
C LEU A 127 17.40 1.44 -0.61
N GLY A 128 16.68 0.43 -1.12
CA GLY A 128 16.85 -0.95 -0.69
C GLY A 128 18.27 -1.47 -0.92
N GLY A 129 18.86 -1.16 -2.07
CA GLY A 129 20.25 -1.48 -2.38
C GLY A 129 21.24 -0.80 -1.43
N ALA A 130 21.04 0.49 -1.16
CA ALA A 130 21.88 1.24 -0.22
C ALA A 130 21.79 0.70 1.21
N LEU A 131 20.58 0.38 1.70
CA LEU A 131 20.35 -0.20 3.02
C LEU A 131 21.02 -1.57 3.19
N LEU A 132 20.97 -2.42 2.17
CA LEU A 132 21.66 -3.71 2.17
C LEU A 132 23.17 -3.56 2.12
N GLY A 133 23.69 -2.51 1.46
CA GLY A 133 25.13 -2.20 1.41
C GLY A 133 25.71 -1.80 2.77
N ILE A 134 24.89 -1.25 3.68
CA ILE A 134 25.31 -0.85 5.04
C ILE A 134 25.23 -2.03 6.03
N SER A 135 24.82 -3.22 5.58
CA SER A 135 24.72 -4.44 6.43
C SER A 135 23.85 -4.25 7.67
N LEU A 136 22.74 -3.52 7.56
CA LEU A 136 21.80 -3.32 8.66
C LEU A 136 21.14 -4.65 9.08
N PRO A 137 20.77 -4.80 10.36
CA PRO A 137 19.93 -5.91 10.82
C PRO A 137 18.64 -6.03 9.99
N LEU A 138 18.18 -7.28 9.78
CA LEU A 138 16.99 -7.57 8.97
C LEU A 138 15.78 -6.73 9.39
N GLN A 139 15.58 -6.56 10.69
CA GLN A 139 14.48 -5.77 11.26
C GLN A 139 14.50 -4.32 10.78
N LEU A 140 15.66 -3.67 10.81
CA LEU A 140 15.80 -2.28 10.39
C LEU A 140 15.57 -2.11 8.88
N ASN A 141 15.97 -3.08 8.06
CA ASN A 141 15.68 -3.07 6.64
C ASN A 141 14.16 -3.11 6.38
N PHE A 142 13.42 -4.02 7.03
CA PHE A 142 11.97 -4.09 6.87
C PHE A 142 11.25 -2.87 7.45
N MET A 143 11.71 -2.32 8.57
CA MET A 143 11.17 -1.07 9.13
C MET A 143 11.35 0.11 8.16
N ALA A 144 12.51 0.21 7.51
CA ALA A 144 12.76 1.24 6.51
C ALA A 144 11.80 1.11 5.29
N PHE A 145 11.51 -0.11 4.86
CA PHE A 145 10.51 -0.37 3.80
C PHE A 145 9.07 -0.13 4.26
N ALA A 146 8.77 -0.26 5.54
CA ALA A 146 7.44 0.00 6.11
C ALA A 146 7.16 1.50 6.26
N LEU A 147 8.18 2.34 6.42
CA LEU A 147 8.05 3.77 6.68
C LEU A 147 7.20 4.52 5.62
N PRO A 148 7.44 4.37 4.31
CA PRO A 148 6.59 4.99 3.30
C PRO A 148 5.13 4.55 3.39
N GLY A 149 4.86 3.29 3.74
CA GLY A 149 3.52 2.76 3.98
C GLY A 149 2.83 3.44 5.16
N ALA A 150 3.56 3.65 6.26
CA ALA A 150 3.05 4.35 7.44
C ALA A 150 2.73 5.83 7.13
N VAL A 151 3.60 6.52 6.39
CA VAL A 151 3.37 7.89 5.94
C VAL A 151 2.14 7.96 5.02
N ALA A 152 2.00 7.02 4.08
CA ALA A 152 0.84 6.94 3.20
C ALA A 152 -0.46 6.67 3.98
N ALA A 153 -0.42 5.80 5.01
CA ALA A 153 -1.55 5.53 5.88
C ALA A 153 -2.01 6.80 6.62
N LEU A 154 -1.07 7.56 7.17
CA LEU A 154 -1.36 8.84 7.85
C LEU A 154 -1.97 9.85 6.87
N ALA A 155 -1.36 10.03 5.70
CA ALA A 155 -1.85 10.95 4.67
C ALA A 155 -3.27 10.60 4.24
N MET A 156 -3.55 9.31 3.98
CA MET A 156 -4.89 8.86 3.58
C MET A 156 -5.92 8.96 4.71
N THR A 157 -5.50 8.79 5.96
CA THR A 157 -6.37 8.96 7.11
C THR A 157 -6.78 10.43 7.27
N VAL A 158 -5.83 11.35 7.19
CA VAL A 158 -6.09 12.79 7.22
C VAL A 158 -7.02 13.20 6.07
N PHE A 159 -6.75 12.71 4.86
CA PHE A 159 -7.58 12.95 3.70
C PHE A 159 -9.01 12.43 3.87
N ALA A 160 -9.18 11.22 4.39
CA ALA A 160 -10.48 10.60 4.64
C ALA A 160 -11.31 11.39 5.69
N ILE A 161 -10.66 11.94 6.70
CA ILE A 161 -11.30 12.78 7.74
C ILE A 161 -11.69 14.14 7.16
N SER A 162 -10.80 14.77 6.40
CA SER A 162 -11.04 16.08 5.79
C SER A 162 -12.21 16.03 4.82
N ASN A 163 -12.25 15.02 3.96
CA ASN A 163 -13.32 14.86 2.98
C ASN A 163 -14.70 14.64 3.61
N ARG A 164 -14.76 13.98 4.78
CA ARG A 164 -16.00 13.86 5.56
C ARG A 164 -16.51 15.20 6.07
N ARG A 165 -15.61 16.07 6.57
CA ARG A 165 -16.00 17.38 7.10
C ARG A 165 -16.59 18.26 6.00
N SER A 166 -16.02 18.23 4.81
CA SER A 166 -16.52 18.97 3.66
C SER A 166 -17.90 18.49 3.21
N ALA A 167 -18.15 17.19 3.19
CA ALA A 167 -19.45 16.61 2.85
C ALA A 167 -20.55 16.98 3.87
N MET A 168 -20.23 17.02 5.16
CA MET A 168 -21.18 17.42 6.21
C MET A 168 -21.45 18.94 6.22
N ALA A 169 -20.50 19.76 5.78
CA ALA A 169 -20.67 21.22 5.73
C ALA A 169 -21.60 21.66 4.58
N VAL A 170 -21.73 20.84 3.53
CA VAL A 170 -22.59 21.13 2.36
C VAL A 170 -24.06 20.70 2.58
N SER A 171 -24.36 19.86 3.56
CA SER A 171 -25.70 19.32 3.85
C SER A 171 -26.69 20.24 4.61
N PRO A 172 -26.39 21.37 5.22
CA PRO A 172 -27.34 22.12 6.05
C PRO A 172 -28.35 23.00 5.31
N THR A 173 -28.33 23.10 3.99
CA THR A 173 -29.11 24.13 3.26
C THR A 173 -30.33 23.62 2.49
N LEU A 174 -30.75 22.38 2.67
CA LEU A 174 -32.02 21.89 2.14
C LEU A 174 -33.05 21.73 3.27
N SER A 175 -33.41 22.86 3.90
CA SER A 175 -34.66 22.96 4.64
C SER A 175 -35.79 23.11 3.57
N PRO A 176 -36.80 22.25 3.57
CA PRO A 176 -37.98 22.47 2.75
C PRO A 176 -38.77 23.58 3.38
N THR A 177 -38.57 24.82 2.92
CA THR A 177 -39.49 25.88 3.18
C THR A 177 -40.63 25.76 2.19
N GLY A 178 -41.76 25.36 2.68
CA GLY A 178 -42.94 26.12 2.47
C GLY A 178 -44.05 25.47 1.66
N ALA A 179 -45.09 25.21 2.39
CA ALA A 179 -46.52 25.30 2.04
C ALA A 179 -47.06 24.31 1.03
#